data_b4b5c8e3bef9fa48f34b7ab7fb98bd04
#
_entry.id   b4b5c8e3bef9fa48f34b7ab7fb98bd04
#
_cell.length_a   1.000
_cell.length_b   1.000
_cell.length_c   1.000
_cell.angle_alpha   90.00
_cell.angle_beta   90.00
_cell.angle_gamma   90.00
#
_symmetry.space_group_name_H-M   'P 1'
#
loop_
_entity.id
_entity.type
_entity.pdbx_description
1 polymer ?
#
loop_
_entity_poly.entity_id
_entity_poly.type
_entity_poly.pdbx_seq_one_letter_code
_entity_poly.pdbx_strand_id
1 'polypeptide(L)'
;MLNRLTLLLAPIALASVMLYSYSKRWTLLSHLFLGWCLSIAPTGAWIAVRGQLDSAVPLLLSLIVLLWTSGFDVLYACQDYDFDVRAGLHSIPRRFGIARSLLIARLFHVGAFAAIVALYWMVQLGVPALIGVVLTAALLIYQHRLVRADDLSKLNAAFFTTNAFISIILFVTFGGAVFLRDYR
;
A
#
# COMPACT_ATOMS: atom_id res chain seq x y z
N MET A 1 24.21 -6.40 -15.38
CA MET A 1 22.91 -7.09 -15.54
C MET A 1 22.49 -7.59 -14.17
N LEU A 2 21.20 -7.52 -13.86
CA LEU A 2 20.64 -8.18 -12.69
C LEU A 2 20.73 -9.72 -12.87
N ASN A 3 20.37 -10.48 -11.85
CA ASN A 3 20.48 -11.93 -11.89
C ASN A 3 19.39 -12.60 -12.75
N ARG A 4 19.57 -13.91 -13.03
CA ARG A 4 18.68 -14.70 -13.89
C ARG A 4 17.25 -14.79 -13.37
N LEU A 5 17.05 -14.86 -12.03
CA LEU A 5 15.74 -14.96 -11.43
C LEU A 5 14.92 -13.67 -11.65
N THR A 6 15.55 -12.51 -11.47
CA THR A 6 14.94 -11.21 -11.77
C THR A 6 14.49 -11.12 -13.24
N LEU A 7 15.34 -11.57 -14.18
CA LEU A 7 15.00 -11.57 -15.60
C LEU A 7 13.79 -12.46 -15.89
N LEU A 8 13.69 -13.62 -15.26
CA LEU A 8 12.56 -14.55 -15.45
C LEU A 8 11.25 -14.01 -14.84
N LEU A 9 11.32 -13.23 -13.74
CA LEU A 9 10.14 -12.65 -13.09
C LEU A 9 9.68 -11.33 -13.72
N ALA A 10 10.56 -10.61 -14.44
CA ALA A 10 10.24 -9.32 -15.04
C ALA A 10 9.04 -9.34 -16.00
N PRO A 11 8.84 -10.35 -16.88
CA PRO A 11 7.66 -10.43 -17.75
C PRO A 11 6.36 -10.57 -16.94
N ILE A 12 6.38 -11.29 -15.81
CA ILE A 12 5.21 -11.48 -14.94
C ILE A 12 4.82 -10.14 -14.28
N ALA A 13 5.82 -9.39 -13.79
CA ALA A 13 5.60 -8.06 -13.23
C ALA A 13 5.03 -7.11 -14.29
N LEU A 14 5.61 -7.08 -15.48
CA LEU A 14 5.15 -6.25 -16.59
C LEU A 14 3.71 -6.62 -17.01
N ALA A 15 3.41 -7.91 -17.18
CA ALA A 15 2.07 -8.38 -17.51
C ALA A 15 1.04 -7.98 -16.44
N SER A 16 1.40 -8.08 -15.15
CA SER A 16 0.54 -7.64 -14.05
C SER A 16 0.18 -6.16 -14.15
N VAL A 17 1.19 -5.31 -14.38
CA VAL A 17 0.97 -3.85 -14.52
C VAL A 17 0.13 -3.52 -15.76
N MET A 18 0.36 -4.19 -16.88
CA MET A 18 -0.44 -3.98 -18.11
C MET A 18 -1.90 -4.42 -17.93
N LEU A 19 -2.13 -5.56 -17.27
CA LEU A 19 -3.48 -6.10 -17.03
C LEU A 19 -4.28 -5.24 -16.03
N TYR A 20 -3.61 -4.60 -15.07
CA TYR A 20 -4.27 -3.71 -14.11
C TYR A 20 -5.14 -2.66 -14.79
N SER A 21 -4.66 -2.02 -15.87
CA SER A 21 -5.36 -0.96 -16.59
C SER A 21 -6.76 -1.37 -17.09
N TYR A 22 -6.99 -2.66 -17.27
CA TYR A 22 -8.27 -3.22 -17.72
C TYR A 22 -9.11 -3.80 -16.58
N SER A 23 -8.55 -3.95 -15.38
CA SER A 23 -9.16 -4.71 -14.28
C SER A 23 -10.54 -4.20 -13.85
N LYS A 24 -10.78 -2.89 -13.82
CA LYS A 24 -12.10 -2.29 -13.50
C LYS A 24 -13.22 -2.71 -14.47
N ARG A 25 -12.89 -3.23 -15.65
CA ARG A 25 -13.89 -3.72 -16.62
C ARG A 25 -14.44 -5.10 -16.26
N TRP A 26 -13.68 -5.88 -15.49
CA TRP A 26 -13.99 -7.30 -15.24
C TRP A 26 -14.20 -7.64 -13.77
N THR A 27 -13.58 -6.89 -12.85
CA THR A 27 -13.59 -7.27 -11.45
C THR A 27 -13.64 -6.07 -10.51
N LEU A 28 -14.36 -6.23 -9.41
CA LEU A 28 -14.38 -5.28 -8.30
C LEU A 28 -13.06 -5.31 -7.47
N LEU A 29 -12.20 -6.32 -7.70
CA LEU A 29 -10.92 -6.46 -7.02
C LEU A 29 -9.80 -5.61 -7.65
N SER A 30 -10.14 -4.71 -8.57
CA SER A 30 -9.19 -3.81 -9.25
C SER A 30 -8.27 -3.07 -8.25
N HIS A 31 -8.80 -2.69 -7.09
CA HIS A 31 -8.04 -2.03 -6.02
C HIS A 31 -6.95 -2.94 -5.42
N LEU A 32 -7.28 -4.21 -5.19
CA LEU A 32 -6.30 -5.23 -4.77
C LEU A 32 -5.30 -5.53 -5.88
N PHE A 33 -5.73 -5.46 -7.13
CA PHE A 33 -4.85 -5.68 -8.27
C PHE A 33 -3.82 -4.55 -8.40
N LEU A 34 -4.20 -3.29 -8.12
CA LEU A 34 -3.25 -2.18 -8.02
C LEU A 34 -2.25 -2.41 -6.89
N GLY A 35 -2.76 -2.78 -5.71
CA GLY A 35 -1.94 -3.13 -4.55
C GLY A 35 -0.94 -4.25 -4.87
N TRP A 36 -1.39 -5.29 -5.56
CA TRP A 36 -0.53 -6.37 -6.05
C TRP A 36 0.58 -5.86 -6.97
N CYS A 37 0.26 -5.06 -7.99
CA CYS A 37 1.24 -4.53 -8.93
C CYS A 37 2.35 -3.74 -8.21
N LEU A 38 2.00 -2.88 -7.26
CA LEU A 38 2.98 -2.11 -6.49
C LEU A 38 3.72 -2.96 -5.45
N SER A 39 3.09 -3.99 -4.91
CA SER A 39 3.71 -4.90 -3.93
C SER A 39 4.81 -5.78 -4.50
N ILE A 40 4.91 -5.91 -5.81
CA ILE A 40 6.01 -6.62 -6.48
C ILE A 40 7.36 -5.91 -6.22
N ALA A 41 7.35 -4.59 -6.02
CA ALA A 41 8.58 -3.80 -5.92
C ALA A 41 9.51 -4.20 -4.75
N PRO A 42 9.07 -4.35 -3.49
CA PRO A 42 9.96 -4.75 -2.40
C PRO A 42 10.59 -6.13 -2.60
N THR A 43 9.78 -7.13 -2.96
CA THR A 43 10.28 -8.49 -3.21
C THR A 43 11.15 -8.54 -4.47
N GLY A 44 10.77 -7.81 -5.52
CA GLY A 44 11.56 -7.70 -6.76
C GLY A 44 12.92 -7.06 -6.53
N ALA A 45 12.99 -5.97 -5.75
CA ALA A 45 14.23 -5.32 -5.38
C ALA A 45 15.16 -6.24 -4.57
N TRP A 46 14.58 -6.97 -3.60
CA TRP A 46 15.35 -7.96 -2.82
C TRP A 46 15.97 -9.03 -3.72
N ILE A 47 15.15 -9.65 -4.58
CA ILE A 47 15.61 -10.67 -5.52
C ILE A 47 16.66 -10.09 -6.49
N ALA A 48 16.48 -8.84 -6.94
CA ALA A 48 17.41 -8.19 -7.84
C ALA A 48 18.82 -8.04 -7.25
N VAL A 49 18.90 -7.76 -5.95
CA VAL A 49 20.18 -7.58 -5.23
C VAL A 49 20.75 -8.92 -4.75
N ARG A 50 19.91 -9.77 -4.15
CA ARG A 50 20.34 -11.01 -3.49
C ARG A 50 20.42 -12.23 -4.42
N GLY A 51 19.72 -12.21 -5.56
CA GLY A 51 19.61 -13.34 -6.48
C GLY A 51 18.64 -14.44 -6.02
N GLN A 52 18.10 -14.33 -4.83
CA GLN A 52 17.21 -15.33 -4.19
C GLN A 52 16.27 -14.68 -3.19
N LEU A 53 15.22 -15.39 -2.79
CA LEU A 53 14.29 -15.00 -1.74
C LEU A 53 14.60 -15.78 -0.45
N ASP A 54 15.57 -15.29 0.31
CA ASP A 54 16.14 -15.93 1.50
C ASP A 54 15.65 -15.32 2.83
N SER A 55 14.64 -14.45 2.79
CA SER A 55 14.08 -13.75 3.96
C SER A 55 12.59 -13.54 3.83
N ALA A 56 11.88 -13.50 4.95
CA ALA A 56 10.48 -13.11 5.03
C ALA A 56 10.28 -11.58 5.03
N VAL A 57 11.32 -10.78 5.25
CA VAL A 57 11.25 -9.31 5.30
C VAL A 57 10.67 -8.72 4.02
N PRO A 58 11.17 -9.04 2.80
CA PRO A 58 10.61 -8.48 1.56
C PRO A 58 9.15 -8.92 1.32
N LEU A 59 8.75 -10.11 1.74
CA LEU A 59 7.36 -10.57 1.64
C LEU A 59 6.45 -9.74 2.55
N LEU A 60 6.90 -9.45 3.78
CA LEU A 60 6.15 -8.61 4.71
C LEU A 60 6.06 -7.16 4.22
N LEU A 61 7.14 -6.61 3.65
CA LEU A 61 7.12 -5.31 2.97
C LEU A 61 6.14 -5.31 1.79
N SER A 62 6.12 -6.35 0.97
CA SER A 62 5.16 -6.50 -0.12
C SER A 62 3.72 -6.55 0.40
N LEU A 63 3.45 -7.26 1.50
CA LEU A 63 2.13 -7.28 2.13
C LEU A 63 1.70 -5.89 2.63
N ILE A 64 2.62 -5.14 3.25
CA ILE A 64 2.37 -3.75 3.68
C ILE A 64 1.96 -2.90 2.47
N VAL A 65 2.74 -2.94 1.38
CA VAL A 65 2.46 -2.15 0.17
C VAL A 65 1.14 -2.58 -0.46
N LEU A 66 0.85 -3.89 -0.55
CA LEU A 66 -0.40 -4.41 -1.08
C LEU A 66 -1.60 -3.85 -0.33
N LEU A 67 -1.62 -4.03 0.99
CA LEU A 67 -2.76 -3.62 1.82
C LEU A 67 -2.90 -2.10 1.89
N TRP A 68 -1.82 -1.37 2.04
CA TRP A 68 -1.84 0.09 2.09
C TRP A 68 -2.33 0.68 0.76
N THR A 69 -1.75 0.24 -0.36
CA THR A 69 -2.16 0.71 -1.69
C THR A 69 -3.62 0.38 -1.97
N SER A 70 -4.07 -0.83 -1.67
CA SER A 70 -5.49 -1.21 -1.83
C SER A 70 -6.40 -0.33 -0.99
N GLY A 71 -6.01 -0.02 0.25
CA GLY A 71 -6.79 0.82 1.15
C GLY A 71 -6.96 2.24 0.64
N PHE A 72 -5.87 2.89 0.24
CA PHE A 72 -5.95 4.25 -0.26
C PHE A 72 -6.63 4.34 -1.65
N ASP A 73 -6.48 3.32 -2.50
CA ASP A 73 -7.14 3.30 -3.81
C ASP A 73 -8.66 3.12 -3.68
N VAL A 74 -9.13 2.28 -2.75
CA VAL A 74 -10.56 2.20 -2.42
C VAL A 74 -11.08 3.53 -1.88
N LEU A 75 -10.31 4.20 -1.01
CA LEU A 75 -10.66 5.50 -0.46
C LEU A 75 -10.77 6.54 -1.59
N TYR A 76 -9.77 6.59 -2.48
CA TYR A 76 -9.75 7.54 -3.60
C TYR A 76 -10.87 7.25 -4.60
N ALA A 77 -11.16 5.99 -4.90
CA ALA A 77 -12.23 5.60 -5.81
C ALA A 77 -13.65 6.04 -5.36
N CYS A 78 -13.83 6.44 -4.10
CA CYS A 78 -15.10 7.00 -3.64
C CYS A 78 -15.50 8.28 -4.38
N GLN A 79 -14.54 9.07 -4.88
CA GLN A 79 -14.84 10.26 -5.70
C GLN A 79 -15.35 9.91 -7.11
N ASP A 80 -14.97 8.72 -7.61
CA ASP A 80 -15.35 8.25 -8.94
C ASP A 80 -16.70 7.50 -8.94
N TYR A 81 -17.41 7.46 -7.80
CA TYR A 81 -18.62 6.66 -7.62
C TYR A 81 -19.66 6.88 -8.73
N ASP A 82 -20.02 8.13 -9.01
CA ASP A 82 -21.01 8.47 -10.02
C ASP A 82 -20.54 8.15 -11.45
N PHE A 83 -19.25 8.29 -11.71
CA PHE A 83 -18.65 7.92 -12.98
C PHE A 83 -18.66 6.41 -13.17
N ASP A 84 -18.20 5.64 -12.18
CA ASP A 84 -18.16 4.18 -12.21
C ASP A 84 -19.57 3.58 -12.40
N VAL A 85 -20.60 4.20 -11.78
CA VAL A 85 -22.01 3.80 -11.97
C VAL A 85 -22.45 4.03 -13.42
N ARG A 86 -22.20 5.23 -13.97
CA ARG A 86 -22.63 5.57 -15.35
C ARG A 86 -21.87 4.79 -16.41
N ALA A 87 -20.56 4.59 -16.20
CA ALA A 87 -19.71 3.87 -17.15
C ALA A 87 -19.80 2.34 -17.02
N GLY A 88 -20.55 1.82 -16.07
CA GLY A 88 -20.72 0.37 -15.88
C GLY A 88 -19.47 -0.33 -15.33
N LEU A 89 -18.49 0.42 -14.77
CA LEU A 89 -17.24 -0.14 -14.28
C LEU A 89 -17.41 -0.87 -12.95
N HIS A 90 -16.56 -1.87 -12.70
CA HIS A 90 -16.60 -2.63 -11.46
C HIS A 90 -15.65 -2.00 -10.45
N SER A 91 -16.20 -1.44 -9.36
CA SER A 91 -15.42 -0.93 -8.24
C SER A 91 -16.08 -1.25 -6.91
N ILE A 92 -15.30 -1.22 -5.82
CA ILE A 92 -15.81 -1.43 -4.46
C ILE A 92 -16.84 -0.35 -4.12
N PRO A 93 -16.62 0.96 -4.38
CA PRO A 93 -17.62 1.98 -4.13
C PRO A 93 -18.92 1.75 -4.89
N ARG A 94 -18.85 1.43 -6.18
CA ARG A 94 -20.05 1.11 -6.97
C ARG A 94 -20.83 -0.07 -6.40
N ARG A 95 -20.16 -1.11 -5.93
CA ARG A 95 -20.82 -2.35 -5.45
C ARG A 95 -21.40 -2.21 -4.06
N PHE A 96 -20.71 -1.52 -3.15
CA PHE A 96 -21.05 -1.50 -1.71
C PHE A 96 -21.49 -0.13 -1.20
N GLY A 97 -21.40 0.92 -2.02
CA GLY A 97 -21.63 2.30 -1.63
C GLY A 97 -20.45 2.93 -0.88
N ILE A 98 -20.45 4.26 -0.78
CA ILE A 98 -19.31 5.04 -0.21
C ILE A 98 -19.05 4.65 1.25
N ALA A 99 -20.09 4.58 2.10
CA ALA A 99 -19.90 4.31 3.53
C ALA A 99 -19.19 2.97 3.81
N ARG A 100 -19.60 1.89 3.11
CA ARG A 100 -18.95 0.58 3.26
C ARG A 100 -17.56 0.56 2.65
N SER A 101 -17.34 1.30 1.57
CA SER A 101 -16.01 1.42 0.94
C SER A 101 -15.00 2.09 1.86
N LEU A 102 -15.40 3.14 2.58
CA LEU A 102 -14.57 3.76 3.62
C LEU A 102 -14.22 2.79 4.76
N LEU A 103 -15.16 1.90 5.14
CA LEU A 103 -14.87 0.84 6.12
C LEU A 103 -13.88 -0.18 5.56
N ILE A 104 -14.05 -0.63 4.30
CA ILE A 104 -13.13 -1.56 3.63
C ILE A 104 -11.71 -0.94 3.55
N ALA A 105 -11.60 0.33 3.13
CA ALA A 105 -10.34 1.05 3.10
C ALA A 105 -9.67 1.10 4.48
N ARG A 106 -10.47 1.33 5.54
CA ARG A 106 -9.98 1.30 6.93
C ARG A 106 -9.45 -0.07 7.33
N LEU A 107 -10.15 -1.15 6.97
CA LEU A 107 -9.70 -2.52 7.28
C LEU A 107 -8.38 -2.86 6.56
N PHE A 108 -8.21 -2.44 5.31
CA PHE A 108 -6.93 -2.58 4.61
C PHE A 108 -5.80 -1.82 5.32
N HIS A 109 -6.03 -0.58 5.75
CA HIS A 109 -5.03 0.20 6.47
C HIS A 109 -4.73 -0.37 7.87
N VAL A 110 -5.70 -0.93 8.57
CA VAL A 110 -5.46 -1.66 9.83
C VAL A 110 -4.57 -2.89 9.58
N GLY A 111 -4.84 -3.65 8.53
CA GLY A 111 -4.00 -4.78 8.14
C GLY A 111 -2.57 -4.35 7.77
N ALA A 112 -2.43 -3.27 6.99
CA ALA A 112 -1.13 -2.69 6.64
C ALA A 112 -0.37 -2.24 7.89
N PHE A 113 -1.05 -1.56 8.82
CA PHE A 113 -0.44 -1.12 10.09
C PHE A 113 -0.01 -2.31 10.95
N ALA A 114 -0.83 -3.35 11.08
CA ALA A 114 -0.45 -4.57 11.78
C ALA A 114 0.82 -5.22 11.16
N ALA A 115 0.93 -5.23 9.84
CA ALA A 115 2.11 -5.72 9.14
C ALA A 115 3.35 -4.82 9.37
N ILE A 116 3.18 -3.48 9.47
CA ILE A 116 4.27 -2.55 9.86
C ILE A 116 4.76 -2.84 11.29
N VAL A 117 3.85 -3.08 12.22
CA VAL A 117 4.20 -3.47 13.60
C VAL A 117 4.91 -4.81 13.62
N ALA A 118 4.46 -5.80 12.85
CA ALA A 118 5.13 -7.09 12.72
C ALA A 118 6.56 -6.94 12.14
N LEU A 119 6.73 -6.07 11.13
CA LEU A 119 8.04 -5.76 10.56
C LEU A 119 8.97 -5.13 11.59
N TYR A 120 8.47 -4.17 12.38
CA TYR A 120 9.24 -3.55 13.47
C TYR A 120 9.79 -4.60 14.45
N TRP A 121 8.95 -5.53 14.90
CA TRP A 121 9.36 -6.61 15.82
C TRP A 121 10.29 -7.63 15.15
N MET A 122 10.07 -7.95 13.88
CA MET A 122 10.89 -8.90 13.14
C MET A 122 12.32 -8.40 12.95
N VAL A 123 12.48 -7.10 12.62
CA VAL A 123 13.80 -6.54 12.28
C VAL A 123 14.48 -5.88 13.50
N GLN A 124 13.74 -5.58 14.58
CA GLN A 124 14.23 -4.97 15.82
C GLN A 124 15.03 -3.68 15.59
N LEU A 125 14.44 -2.74 14.87
CA LEU A 125 15.11 -1.51 14.44
C LEU A 125 15.25 -0.42 15.53
N GLY A 126 14.80 -0.68 16.75
CA GLY A 126 14.96 0.22 17.89
C GLY A 126 14.07 1.48 17.86
N VAL A 127 14.44 2.48 18.65
CA VAL A 127 13.62 3.68 18.91
C VAL A 127 13.26 4.49 17.64
N PRO A 128 14.17 4.74 16.68
CA PRO A 128 13.80 5.52 15.50
C PRO A 128 12.63 4.90 14.72
N ALA A 129 12.65 3.59 14.49
CA ALA A 129 11.56 2.91 13.80
C ALA A 129 10.27 2.88 14.63
N LEU A 130 10.35 2.80 15.97
CA LEU A 130 9.18 2.91 16.85
C LEU A 130 8.49 4.27 16.71
N ILE A 131 9.25 5.36 16.61
CA ILE A 131 8.71 6.69 16.32
C ILE A 131 7.94 6.67 15.01
N GLY A 132 8.51 6.06 13.96
CA GLY A 132 7.83 5.89 12.66
C GLY A 132 6.50 5.15 12.78
N VAL A 133 6.46 4.05 13.54
CA VAL A 133 5.22 3.29 13.79
C VAL A 133 4.16 4.16 14.47
N VAL A 134 4.53 4.89 15.54
CA VAL A 134 3.60 5.75 16.29
C VAL A 134 3.06 6.89 15.41
N LEU A 135 3.93 7.57 14.67
CA LEU A 135 3.52 8.64 13.78
C LEU A 135 2.63 8.13 12.64
N THR A 136 2.93 6.95 12.09
CA THR A 136 2.09 6.32 11.07
C THR A 136 0.69 5.99 11.61
N ALA A 137 0.58 5.47 12.85
CA ALA A 137 -0.71 5.24 13.49
C ALA A 137 -1.53 6.55 13.60
N ALA A 138 -0.90 7.63 14.10
CA ALA A 138 -1.54 8.92 14.23
C ALA A 138 -2.04 9.48 12.89
N LEU A 139 -1.21 9.37 11.85
CA LEU A 139 -1.57 9.84 10.51
C LEU A 139 -2.67 9.00 9.86
N LEU A 140 -2.68 7.68 10.03
CA LEU A 140 -3.76 6.82 9.53
C LEU A 140 -5.10 7.13 10.22
N ILE A 141 -5.08 7.37 11.54
CA ILE A 141 -6.26 7.81 12.27
C ILE A 141 -6.75 9.17 11.74
N TYR A 142 -5.84 10.12 11.55
CA TYR A 142 -6.13 11.43 11.01
C TYR A 142 -6.73 11.33 9.59
N GLN A 143 -6.12 10.54 8.70
CA GLN A 143 -6.59 10.28 7.34
C GLN A 143 -8.06 9.82 7.31
N HIS A 144 -8.40 8.83 8.15
CA HIS A 144 -9.76 8.29 8.19
C HIS A 144 -10.78 9.19 8.91
N ARG A 145 -10.32 10.22 9.63
CA ARG A 145 -11.18 11.26 10.22
C ARG A 145 -11.47 12.40 9.24
N LEU A 146 -10.60 12.60 8.24
CA LEU A 146 -10.78 13.65 7.23
C LEU A 146 -11.92 13.37 6.27
N VAL A 147 -12.23 12.07 6.00
CA VAL A 147 -13.19 11.67 4.97
C VAL A 147 -14.39 10.99 5.62
N ARG A 148 -15.58 11.48 5.27
CA ARG A 148 -16.86 10.95 5.71
C ARG A 148 -17.72 10.59 4.49
N ALA A 149 -18.68 9.69 4.68
CA ALA A 149 -19.53 9.24 3.57
C ALA A 149 -20.42 10.36 3.00
N ASP A 150 -20.76 11.34 3.81
CA ASP A 150 -21.54 12.53 3.49
C ASP A 150 -20.68 13.73 3.06
N ASP A 151 -19.33 13.65 3.26
CA ASP A 151 -18.40 14.74 2.91
C ASP A 151 -17.06 14.17 2.42
N LEU A 152 -16.87 14.22 1.10
CA LEU A 152 -15.64 13.82 0.41
C LEU A 152 -14.72 15.01 0.07
N SER A 153 -15.04 16.22 0.53
CA SER A 153 -14.31 17.46 0.15
C SER A 153 -12.82 17.41 0.50
N LYS A 154 -12.43 16.69 1.55
CA LYS A 154 -11.05 16.52 2.01
C LYS A 154 -10.36 15.25 1.50
N LEU A 155 -10.98 14.54 0.56
CA LEU A 155 -10.46 13.27 0.06
C LEU A 155 -9.06 13.42 -0.57
N ASN A 156 -8.81 14.48 -1.34
CA ASN A 156 -7.49 14.76 -1.90
C ASN A 156 -6.41 14.96 -0.83
N ALA A 157 -6.73 15.65 0.27
CA ALA A 157 -5.81 15.81 1.39
C ALA A 157 -5.54 14.47 2.10
N ALA A 158 -6.57 13.65 2.29
CA ALA A 158 -6.45 12.32 2.87
C ALA A 158 -5.63 11.40 1.95
N PHE A 159 -5.80 11.47 0.63
CA PHE A 159 -5.10 10.61 -0.32
C PHE A 159 -3.64 11.07 -0.56
N PHE A 160 -3.43 12.29 -1.04
CA PHE A 160 -2.09 12.74 -1.45
C PHE A 160 -1.23 13.16 -0.26
N THR A 161 -1.71 14.10 0.55
CA THR A 161 -0.89 14.73 1.58
C THR A 161 -0.55 13.74 2.70
N THR A 162 -1.54 13.02 3.22
CA THR A 162 -1.32 12.10 4.35
C THR A 162 -0.45 10.92 3.93
N ASN A 163 -0.68 10.32 2.74
CA ASN A 163 0.15 9.23 2.25
C ASN A 163 1.60 9.65 1.98
N ALA A 164 1.82 10.89 1.47
CA ALA A 164 3.16 11.42 1.28
C ALA A 164 3.91 11.52 2.64
N PHE A 165 3.26 12.07 3.67
CA PHE A 165 3.87 12.16 5.01
C PHE A 165 4.17 10.77 5.59
N ILE A 166 3.24 9.82 5.51
CA ILE A 166 3.47 8.45 6.00
C ILE A 166 4.66 7.83 5.28
N SER A 167 4.75 7.96 3.95
CA SER A 167 5.86 7.41 3.16
C SER A 167 7.21 8.00 3.57
N ILE A 168 7.29 9.33 3.72
CA ILE A 168 8.52 10.02 4.15
C ILE A 168 8.91 9.60 5.56
N ILE A 169 7.96 9.56 6.50
CA ILE A 169 8.21 9.16 7.88
C ILE A 169 8.73 7.73 7.95
N LEU A 170 8.08 6.79 7.29
CA LEU A 170 8.54 5.40 7.26
C LEU A 170 9.92 5.28 6.59
N PHE A 171 10.16 5.96 5.48
CA PHE A 171 11.44 5.95 4.80
C PHE A 171 12.55 6.48 5.71
N VAL A 172 12.36 7.63 6.35
CA VAL A 172 13.37 8.25 7.20
C VAL A 172 13.60 7.44 8.48
N THR A 173 12.53 6.95 9.12
CA THR A 173 12.65 6.29 10.43
C THR A 173 13.12 4.85 10.31
N PHE A 174 12.58 4.07 9.36
CA PHE A 174 13.03 2.68 9.14
C PHE A 174 14.33 2.64 8.36
N GLY A 175 14.47 3.42 7.28
CA GLY A 175 15.72 3.51 6.50
C GLY A 175 16.86 4.05 7.34
N GLY A 176 16.62 5.12 8.10
CA GLY A 176 17.61 5.66 9.04
C GLY A 176 18.00 4.67 10.15
N ALA A 177 17.05 3.90 10.67
CA ALA A 177 17.32 2.88 11.68
C ALA A 177 18.20 1.74 11.12
N VAL A 178 17.95 1.29 9.89
CA VAL A 178 18.79 0.31 9.19
C VAL A 178 20.19 0.86 8.99
N PHE A 179 20.33 2.08 8.46
CA PHE A 179 21.60 2.73 8.23
C PHE A 179 22.42 2.86 9.51
N LEU A 180 21.82 3.32 10.61
CA LEU A 180 22.50 3.49 11.91
C LEU A 180 22.90 2.15 12.55
N ARG A 181 22.20 1.05 12.22
CA ARG A 181 22.54 -0.29 12.71
C ARG A 181 23.81 -0.83 12.07
N ASP A 182 24.00 -0.59 10.78
CA ASP A 182 25.16 -1.08 10.04
C ASP A 182 26.46 -0.34 10.41
N TYR A 183 26.35 0.83 11.06
CA TYR A 183 27.50 1.60 11.56
C TYR A 183 27.85 1.35 13.04
N ARG A 184 27.17 0.42 13.73
CA ARG A 184 27.48 -0.02 15.09
C ARG A 184 28.09 -1.41 15.09
#